data_79526d6bc6f9c81f8c220a7029f817a0
#
_entry.id   79526d6bc6f9c81f8c220a7029f817a0
#
_cell.length_a   1.000
_cell.length_b   1.000
_cell.length_c   1.000
_cell.angle_alpha   90.00
_cell.angle_beta   90.00
_cell.angle_gamma   90.00
#
_symmetry.space_group_name_H-M   'P 1'
#
loop_
_entity.id
_entity.type
_entity.pdbx_description
1 polymer ?
#
loop_
_entity_poly.entity_id
_entity_poly.type
_entity_poly.pdbx_seq_one_letter_code
_entity_poly.pdbx_strand_id
1 'polypeptide(L)' 'MSNEQREIHRKKRIIEYAERTGNIHKSCRYFGVARSTFYLWRDRYREFGDEGLRSGEDAKYLI' A
#
# COMPACT_ATOMS: atom_id res chain seq x y z
N MET A 1 -9.74 17.04 1.11
CA MET A 1 -8.78 16.01 0.70
C MET A 1 -9.25 15.29 -0.54
N SER A 2 -8.37 15.12 -1.50
CA SER A 2 -8.70 14.37 -2.71
C SER A 2 -8.71 12.86 -2.41
N ASN A 3 -9.39 12.10 -3.29
CA ASN A 3 -9.41 10.65 -3.15
C ASN A 3 -8.01 10.05 -3.27
N GLU A 4 -7.17 10.64 -4.08
CA GLU A 4 -5.79 10.20 -4.23
C GLU A 4 -5.02 10.27 -2.92
N GLN A 5 -5.17 11.38 -2.21
CA GLN A 5 -4.47 11.53 -0.93
C GLN A 5 -4.96 10.53 0.11
N ARG A 6 -6.24 10.25 0.11
CA ARG A 6 -6.81 9.26 1.02
C ARG A 6 -6.23 7.88 0.72
N GLU A 7 -6.13 7.53 -0.54
CA GLU A 7 -5.59 6.24 -0.96
C GLU A 7 -4.11 6.13 -0.58
N ILE A 8 -3.35 7.17 -0.83
CA ILE A 8 -1.93 7.20 -0.47
C ILE A 8 -1.77 7.02 1.04
N HIS A 9 -2.54 7.76 1.80
CA HIS A 9 -2.48 7.73 3.27
C HIS A 9 -2.82 6.34 3.80
N ARG A 10 -3.86 5.74 3.27
CA ARG A 10 -4.30 4.41 3.68
C ARG A 10 -3.23 3.37 3.39
N LYS A 11 -2.70 3.36 2.19
CA LYS A 11 -1.69 2.40 1.78
C LYS A 11 -0.42 2.56 2.60
N LYS A 12 -0.02 3.80 2.81
CA LYS A 12 1.16 4.11 3.62
C LYS A 12 1.00 3.61 5.05
N ARG A 13 -0.17 3.80 5.61
CA ARG A 13 -0.46 3.36 6.97
C ARG A 13 -0.38 1.84 7.10
N ILE A 14 -0.88 1.13 6.11
CA ILE A 14 -0.80 -0.34 6.09
C ILE A 14 0.65 -0.80 6.05
N ILE A 15 1.45 -0.17 5.21
CA ILE A 15 2.86 -0.51 5.08
C ILE A 15 3.60 -0.25 6.40
N GLU A 16 3.37 0.91 6.98
CA GLU A 16 4.02 1.28 8.25
C GLU A 16 3.63 0.34 9.38
N TYR A 17 2.38 -0.04 9.44
CA TYR A 17 1.90 -0.97 10.44
C TYR A 17 2.61 -2.33 10.33
N ALA A 18 2.71 -2.83 9.10
CA ALA A 18 3.35 -4.10 8.85
C ALA A 18 4.84 -4.07 9.23
N GLU A 19 5.50 -2.97 8.93
CA GLU A 19 6.92 -2.83 9.29
C GLU A 19 7.13 -2.71 10.79
N ARG A 20 6.22 -2.03 11.45
CA ARG A 20 6.29 -1.85 12.90
C ARG A 20 6.10 -3.17 13.64
N THR A 21 5.11 -3.96 13.22
CA THR A 21 4.83 -5.23 13.89
C THR A 21 5.75 -6.34 13.43
N GLY A 22 6.35 -6.18 12.26
CA GLY A 22 7.19 -7.21 11.66
C GLY A 22 6.42 -8.42 11.18
N ASN A 23 5.10 -8.34 11.10
CA ASN A 23 4.26 -9.44 10.70
C ASN A 23 3.34 -9.02 9.53
N ILE A 24 3.81 -9.28 8.33
CA ILE A 24 3.10 -8.89 7.11
C ILE A 24 1.77 -9.65 6.98
N HIS A 25 1.79 -10.95 7.26
CA HIS A 25 0.60 -11.77 7.16
C HIS A 25 -0.54 -11.26 8.05
N LYS A 26 -0.21 -10.98 9.30
CA LYS A 26 -1.19 -10.46 10.26
C LYS A 26 -1.71 -9.10 9.85
N SER A 27 -0.82 -8.25 9.36
CA SER A 27 -1.20 -6.90 8.94
C SER A 27 -2.14 -6.94 7.73
N CYS A 28 -1.82 -7.76 6.74
CA CYS A 28 -2.68 -7.92 5.57
C CYS A 28 -4.06 -8.43 5.96
N ARG A 29 -4.10 -9.37 6.88
CA ARG A 29 -5.35 -9.92 7.36
C ARG A 29 -6.17 -8.88 8.13
N TYR A 30 -5.50 -8.09 8.94
CA TYR A 30 -6.16 -7.05 9.73
C TYR A 30 -6.82 -6.00 8.85
N PHE A 31 -6.13 -5.60 7.78
CA PHE A 31 -6.63 -4.57 6.88
C PHE A 31 -7.45 -5.13 5.72
N GLY A 32 -7.50 -6.43 5.56
CA GLY A 32 -8.23 -7.05 4.47
C GLY A 32 -7.57 -6.88 3.11
N VAL A 33 -6.24 -6.92 3.07
CA VAL A 33 -5.45 -6.72 1.86
C VAL A 33 -4.74 -8.01 1.49
N ALA A 34 -4.71 -8.34 0.20
CA ALA A 34 -3.95 -9.49 -0.27
C ALA A 34 -2.46 -9.24 -0.11
N ARG A 35 -1.70 -10.30 0.19
CA ARG A 35 -0.25 -10.16 0.37
C ARG A 35 0.43 -9.66 -0.90
N SER A 36 0.01 -10.16 -2.05
CA SER A 36 0.58 -9.71 -3.32
C SER A 36 0.37 -8.22 -3.53
N THR A 37 -0.81 -7.72 -3.19
CA THR A 37 -1.11 -6.29 -3.27
C THR A 37 -0.23 -5.50 -2.31
N PHE A 38 -0.04 -6.02 -1.09
CA PHE A 38 0.81 -5.37 -0.11
C PHE A 38 2.25 -5.24 -0.61
N TYR A 39 2.79 -6.31 -1.17
CA TYR A 39 4.16 -6.28 -1.69
C TYR A 39 4.31 -5.30 -2.83
N LEU A 40 3.30 -5.22 -3.69
CA LEU A 40 3.29 -4.26 -4.78
C LEU A 40 3.36 -2.83 -4.24
N TRP A 41 2.52 -2.51 -3.26
CA TRP A 41 2.51 -1.18 -2.65
C TRP A 41 3.84 -0.87 -1.97
N ARG A 42 4.39 -1.83 -1.25
CA ARG A 42 5.65 -1.64 -0.55
C ARG A 42 6.80 -1.36 -1.52
N ASP A 43 6.88 -2.13 -2.60
CA ASP A 43 7.91 -1.92 -3.59
C ASP A 43 7.80 -0.55 -4.24
N ARG A 44 6.59 -0.14 -4.57
CA ARG A 44 6.35 1.16 -5.17
C ARG A 44 6.67 2.30 -4.20
N TYR A 45 6.31 2.12 -2.95
CA TYR A 45 6.60 3.11 -1.94
C TYR A 45 8.10 3.28 -1.74
N ARG A 46 8.85 2.19 -1.75
CA ARG A 46 10.30 2.24 -1.64
C ARG A 46 10.94 2.97 -2.80
N GLU A 47 10.42 2.73 -3.99
CA GLU A 47 11.02 3.26 -5.20
C GLU A 47 10.60 4.72 -5.47
N PHE A 48 9.33 5.02 -5.31
CA PHE A 48 8.77 6.31 -5.67
C PHE A 48 8.23 7.12 -4.50
N GLY A 49 8.25 6.59 -3.31
CA GLY A 49 7.68 7.26 -2.15
C GLY A 49 6.16 7.33 -2.24
N ASP A 50 5.60 8.44 -1.77
CA ASP A 50 4.15 8.61 -1.77
C ASP A 50 3.55 8.54 -3.18
N GLU A 51 4.30 8.96 -4.16
CA GLU A 51 3.85 8.93 -5.56
C GLU A 51 3.54 7.50 -6.02
N GLY A 52 4.29 6.52 -5.53
CA GLY A 52 4.09 5.13 -5.90
C GLY A 52 2.80 4.54 -5.37
N LEU A 53 2.12 5.22 -4.47
CA LEU A 53 0.89 4.73 -3.86
C LEU A 53 -0.37 5.33 -4.47
N ARG A 54 -0.23 6.08 -5.55
CA ARG A 54 -1.37 6.71 -6.22
C ARG A 54 -2.26 5.66 -6.87
N SER A 55 -3.56 5.82 -6.71
CA SER A 55 -4.56 4.87 -7.23
C SER A 55 -4.47 4.67 -8.74
N GLY A 56 -4.20 5.73 -9.47
CA GLY A 56 -4.12 5.66 -10.93
C GLY A 56 -3.04 4.72 -11.42
N GLU A 57 -1.96 4.62 -10.69
CA GLU A 57 -0.87 3.72 -11.03
C GLU A 57 -1.27 2.27 -10.88
N ASP A 58 -1.99 1.96 -9.81
CA ASP A 58 -2.45 0.61 -9.54
C ASP A 58 -3.36 0.10 -10.67
N ALA A 59 -4.23 0.97 -11.17
CA ALA A 59 -5.18 0.61 -12.22
C ALA A 59 -4.47 0.20 -13.51
N LYS A 60 -3.34 0.80 -13.80
CA LYS A 60 -2.58 0.48 -15.01
C LYS A 60 -2.02 -0.94 -15.00
N TYR A 61 -1.71 -1.45 -13.84
CA TYR A 61 -1.09 -2.77 -13.72
C TYR A 61 -2.08 -3.91 -13.60
N LEU A 62 -3.37 -3.58 -13.44
CA LEU A 62 -4.40 -4.59 -13.33
C LEU A 62 -5.00 -5.00 -14.67
N ILE A 63 -4.57 -4.40 -15.74
CA ILE A 63 -5.07 -4.70 -17.10
C ILE A 63 -4.28 -5.83 -17.76
#